data_1c0c38e400ca97f3465c73c7154e4869
#
_entry.id   1c0c38e400ca97f3465c73c7154e4869
#
_cell.length_a   1.000
_cell.length_b   1.000
_cell.length_c   1.000
_cell.angle_alpha   90.00
_cell.angle_beta   90.00
_cell.angle_gamma   90.00
#
_symmetry.space_group_name_H-M   'P 1'
#
loop_
_entity.id
_entity.type
_entity.pdbx_description
1 polymer ?
#
loop_
_entity_poly.entity_id
_entity_poly.type
_entity_poly.pdbx_seq_one_letter_code
_entity_poly.pdbx_strand_id
1 'polypeptide(L)'
;MKLKDLVLGTAGRKLITFDDEELTPVLQQPVSHARIVELERKLGFALPPELREILTLAAGLELEDPEFGDPIDFAGIDRCGYEDLFGWTLTPCTDGAGNDWVIELRPDQEVLGPVWFLCHDAPVLVYQSPDLATFLADNLRYLQPPHDGPIRHVVEHAVHDVWTQKLDVPRADLLESQDPLLRTFANALPEGWFIRDLRHAKPGDGMPIGRFGPKTPLARAGDEFVFAYGSRSRLERLKTFFTGK
;
A
#
# COMPACT_ATOMS: atom_id res chain seq x y z
N MET A 1 -0.53 1.14 -20.44
CA MET A 1 0.76 0.47 -20.80
C MET A 1 0.80 -0.83 -20.01
N LYS A 2 1.28 -1.95 -20.59
CA LYS A 2 1.40 -3.18 -19.81
C LYS A 2 2.62 -3.10 -18.87
N LEU A 3 2.48 -3.62 -17.66
CA LEU A 3 3.56 -3.65 -16.66
C LEU A 3 4.86 -4.24 -17.24
N LYS A 4 4.76 -5.35 -17.93
CA LYS A 4 5.88 -6.01 -18.62
C LYS A 4 6.65 -5.10 -19.56
N ASP A 5 5.94 -4.35 -20.41
CA ASP A 5 6.56 -3.47 -21.41
C ASP A 5 7.28 -2.31 -20.71
N LEU A 6 6.70 -1.82 -19.60
CA LEU A 6 7.29 -0.79 -18.79
C LEU A 6 8.58 -1.27 -18.11
N VAL A 7 8.56 -2.44 -17.48
CA VAL A 7 9.73 -3.03 -16.80
C VAL A 7 10.87 -3.26 -17.78
N LEU A 8 10.58 -3.89 -18.92
CA LEU A 8 11.59 -4.13 -19.97
C LEU A 8 12.11 -2.83 -20.60
N GLY A 9 11.22 -1.85 -20.78
CA GLY A 9 11.60 -0.54 -21.36
C GLY A 9 12.34 0.37 -20.38
N THR A 10 12.40 0.02 -19.10
CA THR A 10 13.12 0.78 -18.06
C THR A 10 14.56 0.30 -17.92
N ALA A 11 14.80 -0.99 -18.09
CA ALA A 11 16.13 -1.55 -17.98
C ALA A 11 17.12 -0.89 -18.98
N GLY A 12 18.28 -0.49 -18.48
CA GLY A 12 19.33 0.17 -19.28
C GLY A 12 19.05 1.64 -19.64
N ARG A 13 17.95 2.25 -19.19
CA ARG A 13 17.72 3.69 -19.36
C ARG A 13 18.57 4.47 -18.37
N LYS A 14 19.11 5.59 -18.82
CA LYS A 14 19.72 6.55 -17.91
C LYS A 14 18.63 7.36 -17.23
N LEU A 15 18.64 7.37 -15.91
CA LEU A 15 17.84 8.23 -15.04
C LEU A 15 18.77 9.28 -14.41
N ILE A 16 18.22 10.43 -14.08
CA ILE A 16 18.97 11.50 -13.40
C ILE A 16 18.36 11.70 -12.03
N THR A 17 19.13 11.49 -10.97
CA THR A 17 18.70 11.65 -9.58
C THR A 17 18.53 13.12 -9.19
N PHE A 18 18.05 13.33 -7.96
CA PHE A 18 17.96 14.67 -7.34
C PHE A 18 19.32 15.36 -7.19
N ASP A 19 20.39 14.59 -7.10
CA ASP A 19 21.77 15.07 -6.95
C ASP A 19 22.51 15.17 -8.30
N ASP A 20 21.76 15.20 -9.43
CA ASP A 20 22.27 15.24 -10.80
C ASP A 20 23.16 14.02 -11.18
N GLU A 21 23.01 12.89 -10.49
CA GLU A 21 23.75 11.68 -10.79
C GLU A 21 23.01 10.79 -11.79
N GLU A 22 23.77 10.14 -12.67
CA GLU A 22 23.21 9.17 -13.61
C GLU A 22 23.07 7.80 -12.95
N LEU A 23 21.85 7.24 -12.98
CA LEU A 23 21.56 5.88 -12.57
C LEU A 23 21.03 5.05 -13.73
N THR A 24 21.37 3.77 -13.75
CA THR A 24 20.86 2.83 -14.75
C THR A 24 20.12 1.69 -14.06
N PRO A 25 18.79 1.56 -14.25
CA PRO A 25 18.07 0.40 -13.75
C PRO A 25 18.48 -0.90 -14.42
N VAL A 26 18.71 -1.93 -13.63
CA VAL A 26 19.08 -3.28 -14.07
C VAL A 26 18.00 -4.27 -13.63
N LEU A 27 17.67 -5.22 -14.49
CA LEU A 27 16.75 -6.31 -14.11
C LEU A 27 17.44 -7.27 -13.15
N GLN A 28 16.78 -7.51 -12.01
CA GLN A 28 17.18 -8.62 -11.13
C GLN A 28 16.94 -9.98 -11.81
N GLN A 29 17.64 -11.00 -11.36
CA GLN A 29 17.47 -12.36 -11.90
C GLN A 29 16.02 -12.83 -11.78
N PRO A 30 15.47 -13.50 -12.80
CA PRO A 30 14.12 -14.05 -12.76
C PRO A 30 13.90 -15.00 -11.56
N VAL A 31 12.70 -14.99 -11.02
CA VAL A 31 12.30 -15.96 -9.99
C VAL A 31 12.08 -17.32 -10.63
N SER A 32 12.71 -18.35 -10.08
CA SER A 32 12.55 -19.71 -10.60
C SER A 32 11.10 -20.20 -10.48
N HIS A 33 10.67 -21.05 -11.41
CA HIS A 33 9.34 -21.64 -11.35
C HIS A 33 9.06 -22.36 -10.02
N ALA A 34 10.05 -23.08 -9.48
CA ALA A 34 9.93 -23.76 -8.20
C ALA A 34 9.66 -22.77 -7.05
N ARG A 35 10.32 -21.61 -7.07
CA ARG A 35 10.07 -20.54 -6.08
C ARG A 35 8.71 -19.89 -6.23
N ILE A 36 8.21 -19.69 -7.45
CA ILE A 36 6.86 -19.20 -7.70
C ILE A 36 5.82 -20.17 -7.12
N VAL A 37 5.97 -21.48 -7.38
CA VAL A 37 5.08 -22.50 -6.81
C VAL A 37 5.14 -22.52 -5.27
N GLU A 38 6.30 -22.32 -4.69
CA GLU A 38 6.45 -22.23 -3.23
C GLU A 38 5.72 -20.99 -2.66
N LEU A 39 5.82 -19.84 -3.33
CA LEU A 39 5.08 -18.62 -2.95
C LEU A 39 3.56 -18.88 -3.00
N GLU A 40 3.05 -19.45 -4.09
CA GLU A 40 1.63 -19.78 -4.23
C GLU A 40 1.17 -20.77 -3.14
N ARG A 41 2.01 -21.74 -2.78
CA ARG A 41 1.73 -22.66 -1.67
C ARG A 41 1.70 -21.95 -0.31
N LYS A 42 2.60 -20.96 -0.07
CA LYS A 42 2.62 -20.13 1.15
C LYS A 42 1.35 -19.27 1.24
N LEU A 43 0.94 -18.70 0.12
CA LEU A 43 -0.25 -17.85 0.00
C LEU A 43 -1.56 -18.65 0.16
N GLY A 44 -1.59 -19.88 -0.32
CA GLY A 44 -2.80 -20.72 -0.40
C GLY A 44 -3.66 -20.44 -1.65
N PHE A 45 -3.16 -19.64 -2.59
CA PHE A 45 -3.80 -19.33 -3.87
C PHE A 45 -2.75 -19.00 -4.96
N ALA A 46 -3.19 -19.01 -6.21
CA ALA A 46 -2.33 -18.67 -7.35
C ALA A 46 -2.02 -17.17 -7.37
N LEU A 47 -0.80 -16.81 -7.72
CA LEU A 47 -0.44 -15.41 -7.95
C LEU A 47 -1.24 -14.83 -9.11
N PRO A 48 -1.59 -13.51 -9.05
CA PRO A 48 -2.16 -12.81 -10.19
C PRO A 48 -1.31 -13.05 -11.45
N PRO A 49 -1.92 -13.34 -12.61
CA PRO A 49 -1.20 -13.66 -13.85
C PRO A 49 -0.16 -12.60 -14.23
N GLU A 50 -0.47 -11.34 -14.03
CA GLU A 50 0.44 -10.21 -14.28
C GLU A 50 1.69 -10.28 -13.41
N LEU A 51 1.53 -10.55 -12.10
CA LEU A 51 2.67 -10.69 -11.19
C LEU A 51 3.50 -11.92 -11.52
N ARG A 52 2.84 -13.04 -11.84
CA ARG A 52 3.51 -14.26 -12.24
C ARG A 52 4.34 -14.07 -13.52
N GLU A 53 3.79 -13.34 -14.52
CA GLU A 53 4.51 -13.00 -15.74
C GLU A 53 5.78 -12.19 -15.42
N ILE A 54 5.67 -11.13 -14.61
CA ILE A 54 6.80 -10.29 -14.22
C ILE A 54 7.86 -11.09 -13.50
N LEU A 55 7.52 -11.91 -12.53
CA LEU A 55 8.48 -12.73 -11.78
C LEU A 55 9.27 -13.71 -12.67
N THR A 56 8.71 -14.16 -13.79
CA THR A 56 9.44 -14.98 -14.77
C THR A 56 10.41 -14.17 -15.63
N LEU A 57 10.34 -12.85 -15.62
CA LEU A 57 11.23 -11.95 -16.35
C LEU A 57 12.29 -11.36 -15.42
N ALA A 58 11.89 -10.89 -14.25
CA ALA A 58 12.76 -10.30 -13.25
C ALA A 58 12.11 -10.40 -11.86
N ALA A 59 12.93 -10.58 -10.82
CA ALA A 59 12.48 -10.45 -9.44
C ALA A 59 12.24 -8.99 -9.05
N GLY A 60 12.84 -8.03 -9.77
CA GLY A 60 12.74 -6.61 -9.50
C GLY A 60 13.59 -5.78 -10.47
N LEU A 61 13.72 -4.50 -10.12
CA LEU A 61 14.63 -3.55 -10.74
C LEU A 61 15.60 -3.05 -9.67
N GLU A 62 16.89 -3.20 -9.89
CA GLU A 62 17.95 -2.60 -9.07
C GLU A 62 18.51 -1.36 -9.78
N LEU A 63 19.10 -0.47 -9.01
CA LEU A 63 19.95 0.57 -9.53
C LEU A 63 21.39 0.06 -9.52
N GLU A 64 22.20 0.44 -10.50
CA GLU A 64 23.62 0.03 -10.57
C GLU A 64 24.40 0.47 -9.33
N ASP A 65 23.96 1.55 -8.69
CA ASP A 65 24.50 2.00 -7.42
C ASP A 65 23.41 1.90 -6.32
N PRO A 66 23.54 0.95 -5.39
CA PRO A 66 22.53 0.74 -4.32
C PRO A 66 22.54 1.85 -3.26
N GLU A 67 23.48 2.80 -3.25
CA GLU A 67 23.47 3.94 -2.34
C GLU A 67 22.42 4.99 -2.71
N PHE A 68 21.90 4.96 -3.95
CA PHE A 68 21.05 6.01 -4.52
C PHE A 68 19.57 5.68 -4.70
N GLY A 69 19.08 4.60 -4.18
CA GLY A 69 17.64 4.33 -4.21
C GLY A 69 17.25 2.92 -3.84
N ASP A 70 16.05 2.80 -3.30
CA ASP A 70 15.50 1.50 -2.99
C ASP A 70 15.13 0.74 -4.27
N PRO A 71 15.48 -0.54 -4.36
CA PRO A 71 15.10 -1.37 -5.49
C PRO A 71 13.58 -1.53 -5.57
N ILE A 72 13.08 -1.72 -6.78
CA ILE A 72 11.71 -2.23 -6.97
C ILE A 72 11.77 -3.75 -6.84
N ASP A 73 11.03 -4.30 -5.87
CA ASP A 73 10.99 -5.74 -5.60
C ASP A 73 9.60 -6.31 -5.97
N PHE A 74 9.55 -7.21 -6.96
CA PHE A 74 8.32 -7.91 -7.35
C PHE A 74 8.11 -9.22 -6.58
N ALA A 75 9.08 -9.65 -5.78
CA ALA A 75 9.05 -10.87 -4.99
C ALA A 75 8.85 -10.63 -3.49
N GLY A 76 8.81 -9.38 -3.05
CA GLY A 76 8.64 -8.96 -1.67
C GLY A 76 7.23 -9.22 -1.14
N ILE A 77 6.84 -10.51 -1.04
CA ILE A 77 5.49 -10.91 -0.64
C ILE A 77 5.49 -11.33 0.83
N ASP A 78 4.78 -10.56 1.66
CA ASP A 78 4.61 -10.85 3.07
C ASP A 78 3.33 -10.18 3.63
N ARG A 79 3.19 -10.12 4.95
CA ARG A 79 2.15 -9.37 5.63
C ARG A 79 2.71 -8.01 6.04
N CYS A 80 1.94 -6.95 5.77
CA CYS A 80 2.39 -5.58 6.04
C CYS A 80 2.21 -5.14 7.50
N GLY A 81 1.81 -6.04 8.42
CA GLY A 81 1.57 -5.69 9.82
C GLY A 81 0.20 -5.04 10.10
N TYR A 82 -0.66 -4.94 9.10
CA TYR A 82 -2.03 -4.41 9.21
C TYR A 82 -3.04 -5.44 8.70
N GLU A 83 -3.05 -6.63 9.32
CA GLU A 83 -3.86 -7.77 8.90
C GLU A 83 -5.38 -7.52 9.02
N ASP A 84 -5.78 -6.53 9.83
CA ASP A 84 -7.18 -6.07 9.91
C ASP A 84 -7.62 -5.29 8.64
N LEU A 85 -6.66 -4.82 7.83
CA LEU A 85 -6.92 -4.07 6.60
C LEU A 85 -6.57 -4.87 5.34
N PHE A 86 -5.45 -5.58 5.36
CA PHE A 86 -4.92 -6.31 4.21
C PHE A 86 -4.52 -7.74 4.60
N GLY A 87 -4.75 -8.68 3.73
CA GLY A 87 -4.29 -10.04 3.86
C GLY A 87 -2.79 -10.17 3.52
N TRP A 88 -2.48 -10.91 2.47
CA TRP A 88 -1.13 -10.92 1.90
C TRP A 88 -0.90 -9.67 1.07
N THR A 89 0.33 -9.14 1.11
CA THR A 89 0.71 -7.97 0.34
C THR A 89 1.99 -8.21 -0.46
N LEU A 90 2.08 -7.58 -1.62
CA LEU A 90 3.33 -7.31 -2.30
C LEU A 90 3.81 -5.92 -1.85
N THR A 91 5.07 -5.81 -1.43
CA THR A 91 5.74 -4.55 -1.13
C THR A 91 6.75 -4.24 -2.24
N PRO A 92 6.34 -3.54 -3.31
CA PRO A 92 7.23 -3.32 -4.46
C PRO A 92 8.32 -2.30 -4.18
N CYS A 93 8.18 -1.45 -3.18
CA CYS A 93 9.14 -0.40 -2.87
C CYS A 93 9.02 0.03 -1.42
N THR A 94 10.11 0.51 -0.85
CA THR A 94 10.18 1.26 0.42
C THR A 94 10.79 2.64 0.15
N ASP A 95 10.80 3.52 1.13
CA ASP A 95 11.46 4.84 1.00
C ASP A 95 12.77 4.92 1.81
N GLY A 96 13.27 3.79 2.27
CA GLY A 96 14.47 3.72 3.13
C GLY A 96 14.29 4.29 4.53
N ALA A 97 13.19 5.00 4.78
CA ALA A 97 12.86 5.60 6.08
C ALA A 97 11.86 4.76 6.89
N GLY A 98 11.52 3.56 6.42
CA GLY A 98 10.60 2.63 7.08
C GLY A 98 9.14 2.78 6.65
N ASN A 99 8.89 3.49 5.56
CA ASN A 99 7.58 3.55 4.93
C ASN A 99 7.53 2.60 3.72
N ASP A 100 6.36 2.02 3.48
CA ASP A 100 6.17 0.99 2.47
C ASP A 100 5.10 1.37 1.46
N TRP A 101 5.32 1.06 0.18
CA TRP A 101 4.24 0.92 -0.78
C TRP A 101 3.78 -0.53 -0.82
N VAL A 102 2.48 -0.75 -0.68
CA VAL A 102 1.92 -2.10 -0.61
C VAL A 102 0.76 -2.29 -1.58
N ILE A 103 0.63 -3.51 -2.09
CA ILE A 103 -0.47 -3.96 -2.94
C ILE A 103 -1.06 -5.21 -2.30
N GLU A 104 -2.35 -5.23 -2.06
CA GLU A 104 -3.02 -6.42 -1.56
C GLU A 104 -3.06 -7.52 -2.62
N LEU A 105 -2.73 -8.74 -2.21
CA LEU A 105 -2.86 -9.96 -2.99
C LEU A 105 -4.05 -10.77 -2.50
N ARG A 106 -4.98 -11.06 -3.41
CA ARG A 106 -6.21 -11.82 -3.12
C ARG A 106 -6.36 -13.02 -4.06
N PRO A 107 -7.08 -14.07 -3.62
CA PRO A 107 -7.48 -15.16 -4.50
C PRO A 107 -8.24 -14.62 -5.74
N ASP A 108 -8.09 -15.30 -6.85
CA ASP A 108 -8.81 -15.03 -8.11
C ASP A 108 -8.67 -13.63 -8.68
N GLN A 109 -7.64 -12.90 -8.26
CA GLN A 109 -7.29 -11.59 -8.76
C GLN A 109 -6.58 -11.71 -10.11
N GLU A 110 -7.16 -11.15 -11.18
CA GLU A 110 -6.56 -11.19 -12.53
C GLU A 110 -5.46 -10.15 -12.71
N VAL A 111 -5.66 -8.96 -12.13
CA VAL A 111 -4.72 -7.84 -12.17
C VAL A 111 -4.40 -7.37 -10.77
N LEU A 112 -3.21 -6.81 -10.58
CA LEU A 112 -2.81 -6.22 -9.31
C LEU A 112 -3.69 -5.01 -9.00
N GLY A 113 -4.17 -4.94 -7.76
CA GLY A 113 -5.01 -3.85 -7.28
C GLY A 113 -4.24 -2.55 -7.01
N PRO A 114 -4.88 -1.61 -6.33
CA PRO A 114 -4.27 -0.32 -6.05
C PRO A 114 -3.05 -0.44 -5.15
N VAL A 115 -2.14 0.51 -5.35
CA VAL A 115 -0.95 0.71 -4.52
C VAL A 115 -1.29 1.69 -3.40
N TRP A 116 -0.93 1.32 -2.19
CA TRP A 116 -1.12 2.10 -0.98
C TRP A 116 0.23 2.45 -0.36
N PHE A 117 0.36 3.67 0.14
CA PHE A 117 1.51 4.10 0.93
C PHE A 117 1.18 3.98 2.41
N LEU A 118 2.02 3.27 3.14
CA LEU A 118 1.96 3.10 4.60
C LEU A 118 3.07 3.94 5.23
N CYS A 119 2.71 5.04 5.88
CA CYS A 119 3.66 5.85 6.64
C CYS A 119 3.64 5.43 8.12
N HIS A 120 4.82 5.25 8.72
CA HIS A 120 4.95 4.85 10.12
C HIS A 120 5.09 6.03 11.09
N ASP A 121 5.72 7.13 10.69
CA ASP A 121 5.95 8.32 11.54
C ASP A 121 4.66 9.08 11.82
N ALA A 122 3.90 9.38 10.77
CA ALA A 122 2.50 9.76 10.88
C ALA A 122 1.67 8.56 10.41
N PRO A 123 1.23 7.67 11.33
CA PRO A 123 0.66 6.38 10.92
C PRO A 123 -0.62 6.56 10.11
N VAL A 124 -0.46 6.60 8.80
CA VAL A 124 -1.52 6.77 7.79
C VAL A 124 -1.41 5.73 6.68
N LEU A 125 -2.55 5.38 6.12
CA LEU A 125 -2.71 4.68 4.86
C LEU A 125 -3.14 5.69 3.81
N VAL A 126 -2.39 5.81 2.71
CA VAL A 126 -2.66 6.76 1.62
C VAL A 126 -2.75 6.03 0.30
N TYR A 127 -3.79 6.31 -0.49
CA TYR A 127 -3.91 5.80 -1.86
C TYR A 127 -2.87 6.46 -2.75
N GLN A 128 -2.06 5.64 -3.42
CA GLN A 128 -0.98 6.11 -4.28
C GLN A 128 -1.34 6.01 -5.76
N SER A 129 -1.74 4.83 -6.24
CA SER A 129 -1.94 4.57 -7.66
C SER A 129 -2.98 3.47 -7.88
N PRO A 130 -3.66 3.44 -9.04
CA PRO A 130 -4.69 2.42 -9.31
C PRO A 130 -4.10 1.01 -9.56
N ASP A 131 -2.85 0.91 -9.96
CA ASP A 131 -2.17 -0.34 -10.29
C ASP A 131 -0.64 -0.18 -10.23
N LEU A 132 0.08 -1.31 -10.26
CA LEU A 132 1.54 -1.34 -10.19
C LEU A 132 2.22 -0.70 -11.42
N ALA A 133 1.62 -0.80 -12.61
CA ALA A 133 2.21 -0.20 -13.80
C ALA A 133 2.17 1.34 -13.74
N THR A 134 1.06 1.90 -13.27
CA THR A 134 0.93 3.35 -13.02
C THR A 134 1.89 3.80 -11.93
N PHE A 135 1.98 3.06 -10.82
CA PHE A 135 2.94 3.34 -9.76
C PHE A 135 4.38 3.37 -10.25
N LEU A 136 4.79 2.34 -10.99
CA LEU A 136 6.15 2.26 -11.53
C LEU A 136 6.45 3.41 -12.50
N ALA A 137 5.49 3.76 -13.38
CA ALA A 137 5.64 4.89 -14.29
C ALA A 137 5.79 6.23 -13.55
N ASP A 138 5.02 6.42 -12.48
CA ASP A 138 5.11 7.62 -11.63
C ASP A 138 6.41 7.65 -10.81
N ASN A 139 6.89 6.51 -10.33
CA ASN A 139 8.17 6.39 -9.64
C ASN A 139 9.34 6.74 -10.58
N LEU A 140 9.36 6.16 -11.78
CA LEU A 140 10.38 6.46 -12.78
C LEU A 140 10.36 7.93 -13.24
N ARG A 141 9.21 8.57 -13.27
CA ARG A 141 9.10 10.00 -13.55
C ARG A 141 9.63 10.83 -12.39
N TYR A 142 9.36 10.43 -11.16
CA TYR A 142 9.86 11.08 -9.95
C TYR A 142 11.40 11.03 -9.86
N LEU A 143 12.01 9.95 -10.35
CA LEU A 143 13.46 9.80 -10.44
C LEU A 143 14.09 10.60 -11.59
N GLN A 144 13.37 11.50 -12.25
CA GLN A 144 13.87 12.34 -13.34
C GLN A 144 13.43 13.80 -13.17
N PRO A 145 14.25 14.78 -13.63
CA PRO A 145 13.85 16.18 -13.60
C PRO A 145 12.51 16.40 -14.33
N PRO A 146 11.59 17.20 -13.76
CA PRO A 146 11.72 18.09 -12.60
C PRO A 146 11.49 17.43 -11.24
N HIS A 147 11.52 16.09 -11.12
CA HIS A 147 11.33 15.35 -9.88
C HIS A 147 9.98 15.61 -9.21
N ASP A 148 8.92 15.62 -9.99
CA ASP A 148 7.58 15.97 -9.56
C ASP A 148 6.57 14.88 -9.95
N GLY A 149 5.41 14.89 -9.31
CA GLY A 149 4.33 13.97 -9.63
C GLY A 149 3.61 13.37 -8.41
N PRO A 150 2.76 12.34 -8.63
CA PRO A 150 1.96 11.73 -7.57
C PRO A 150 2.77 11.13 -6.43
N ILE A 151 3.96 10.58 -6.69
CA ILE A 151 4.85 10.04 -5.64
C ILE A 151 5.22 11.16 -4.66
N ARG A 152 5.78 12.25 -5.18
CA ARG A 152 6.16 13.41 -4.38
C ARG A 152 4.97 13.98 -3.60
N HIS A 153 3.84 14.13 -4.27
CA HIS A 153 2.63 14.65 -3.63
C HIS A 153 2.20 13.80 -2.42
N VAL A 154 2.22 12.46 -2.56
CA VAL A 154 1.85 11.56 -1.47
C VAL A 154 2.82 11.67 -0.31
N VAL A 155 4.12 11.58 -0.56
CA VAL A 155 5.15 11.57 0.49
C VAL A 155 5.27 12.94 1.19
N GLU A 156 5.31 14.05 0.43
CA GLU A 156 5.58 15.37 1.00
C GLU A 156 4.32 16.09 1.55
N HIS A 157 3.12 15.78 1.01
CA HIS A 157 1.91 16.56 1.33
C HIS A 157 0.77 15.69 1.87
N ALA A 158 0.39 14.63 1.17
CA ALA A 158 -0.82 13.88 1.51
C ALA A 158 -0.73 13.19 2.87
N VAL A 159 0.43 12.71 3.28
CA VAL A 159 0.68 12.13 4.62
C VAL A 159 0.28 13.15 5.70
N HIS A 160 0.78 14.39 5.59
CA HIS A 160 0.45 15.46 6.53
C HIS A 160 -1.04 15.79 6.51
N ASP A 161 -1.62 15.90 5.31
CA ASP A 161 -3.03 16.23 5.13
C ASP A 161 -3.95 15.16 5.75
N VAL A 162 -3.71 13.88 5.45
CA VAL A 162 -4.46 12.75 6.02
C VAL A 162 -4.32 12.70 7.55
N TRP A 163 -3.11 12.97 8.07
CA TRP A 163 -2.89 12.98 9.51
C TRP A 163 -3.59 14.15 10.22
N THR A 164 -3.62 15.33 9.63
CA THR A 164 -4.12 16.56 10.28
C THR A 164 -5.60 16.84 10.00
N GLN A 165 -6.09 16.49 8.79
CA GLN A 165 -7.48 16.72 8.40
C GLN A 165 -8.41 15.68 9.02
N LYS A 166 -9.61 16.14 9.40
CA LYS A 166 -10.68 15.28 9.93
C LYS A 166 -11.68 14.96 8.81
N LEU A 167 -11.25 14.20 7.83
CA LEU A 167 -12.06 13.82 6.66
C LEU A 167 -12.89 12.54 6.90
N ASP A 168 -12.69 11.88 8.03
CA ASP A 168 -13.36 10.64 8.37
C ASP A 168 -14.74 10.91 8.94
N VAL A 169 -15.70 10.07 8.55
CA VAL A 169 -17.10 10.22 8.95
C VAL A 169 -17.33 9.44 10.25
N PRO A 170 -17.89 10.07 11.30
CA PRO A 170 -18.30 9.33 12.50
C PRO A 170 -19.26 8.21 12.14
N ARG A 171 -19.06 7.03 12.73
CA ARG A 171 -19.97 5.87 12.55
C ARG A 171 -21.45 6.26 12.70
N ALA A 172 -21.76 7.11 13.70
CA ALA A 172 -23.13 7.52 13.99
C ALA A 172 -23.84 8.19 12.80
N ASP A 173 -23.12 8.91 11.97
CA ASP A 173 -23.64 9.63 10.82
C ASP A 173 -23.95 8.71 9.62
N LEU A 174 -23.46 7.46 9.67
CA LEU A 174 -23.65 6.46 8.61
C LEU A 174 -24.66 5.35 8.95
N LEU A 175 -25.28 5.38 10.14
CA LEU A 175 -26.26 4.37 10.56
C LEU A 175 -27.50 4.35 9.65
N GLU A 176 -27.86 5.51 9.11
CA GLU A 176 -28.99 5.70 8.19
C GLU A 176 -28.52 6.00 6.75
N SER A 177 -27.28 5.63 6.41
CA SER A 177 -26.75 5.85 5.06
C SER A 177 -27.62 5.19 3.99
N GLN A 178 -27.78 5.86 2.85
CA GLN A 178 -28.44 5.31 1.67
C GLN A 178 -27.60 4.22 0.99
N ASP A 179 -26.27 4.23 1.20
CA ASP A 179 -25.37 3.15 0.77
C ASP A 179 -25.51 1.95 1.72
N PRO A 180 -26.00 0.79 1.23
CA PRO A 180 -26.22 -0.39 2.05
C PRO A 180 -24.93 -0.94 2.69
N LEU A 181 -23.79 -0.81 1.99
CA LEU A 181 -22.49 -1.26 2.51
C LEU A 181 -22.07 -0.39 3.71
N LEU A 182 -22.09 0.94 3.54
CA LEU A 182 -21.73 1.86 4.60
C LEU A 182 -22.64 1.72 5.81
N ARG A 183 -23.96 1.59 5.59
CA ARG A 183 -24.93 1.37 6.67
C ARG A 183 -24.68 0.07 7.40
N THR A 184 -24.47 -1.04 6.68
CA THR A 184 -24.21 -2.35 7.28
C THR A 184 -22.91 -2.34 8.08
N PHE A 185 -21.85 -1.77 7.50
CA PHE A 185 -20.56 -1.66 8.15
C PHE A 185 -20.63 -0.79 9.41
N ALA A 186 -21.27 0.40 9.32
CA ALA A 186 -21.48 1.27 10.47
C ALA A 186 -22.24 0.57 11.61
N ASN A 187 -23.27 -0.22 11.30
CA ASN A 187 -24.02 -0.97 12.31
C ASN A 187 -23.20 -2.08 12.98
N ALA A 188 -22.22 -2.66 12.30
CA ALA A 188 -21.35 -3.69 12.83
C ALA A 188 -20.23 -3.15 13.74
N LEU A 189 -19.88 -1.88 13.62
CA LEU A 189 -18.78 -1.28 14.36
C LEU A 189 -19.21 -0.80 15.76
N PRO A 190 -18.28 -0.75 16.74
CA PRO A 190 -18.53 -0.16 18.05
C PRO A 190 -18.80 1.35 17.97
N GLU A 191 -19.42 1.90 19.00
CA GLU A 191 -19.61 3.34 19.16
C GLU A 191 -18.26 4.08 19.23
N GLY A 192 -18.20 5.30 18.67
CA GLY A 192 -17.00 6.14 18.68
C GLY A 192 -15.98 5.78 17.59
N TRP A 193 -16.34 4.92 16.64
CA TRP A 193 -15.52 4.63 15.47
C TRP A 193 -15.76 5.66 14.36
N PHE A 194 -14.75 5.80 13.49
CA PHE A 194 -14.76 6.62 12.30
C PHE A 194 -14.60 5.74 11.07
N ILE A 195 -15.26 6.10 9.99
CA ILE A 195 -15.26 5.35 8.72
C ILE A 195 -14.70 6.27 7.63
N ARG A 196 -13.88 5.67 6.78
CA ARG A 196 -13.36 6.29 5.57
C ARG A 196 -13.70 5.42 4.36
N ASP A 197 -14.47 5.98 3.44
CA ASP A 197 -14.76 5.34 2.15
C ASP A 197 -13.71 5.76 1.13
N LEU A 198 -12.90 4.80 0.70
CA LEU A 198 -11.82 4.97 -0.29
C LEU A 198 -12.07 4.18 -1.58
N ARG A 199 -13.31 3.75 -1.85
CA ARG A 199 -13.67 3.03 -3.09
C ARG A 199 -13.44 3.86 -4.36
N HIS A 200 -13.45 5.18 -4.24
CA HIS A 200 -13.21 6.13 -5.32
C HIS A 200 -12.02 7.05 -5.03
N ALA A 201 -11.05 6.54 -4.29
CA ALA A 201 -9.87 7.29 -3.87
C ALA A 201 -9.06 7.79 -5.07
N LYS A 202 -8.47 8.96 -4.89
CA LYS A 202 -7.48 9.56 -5.78
C LYS A 202 -6.12 9.61 -5.07
N PRO A 203 -5.01 9.72 -5.81
CA PRO A 203 -3.70 9.90 -5.20
C PRO A 203 -3.71 10.99 -4.13
N GLY A 204 -3.32 10.62 -2.91
CA GLY A 204 -3.35 11.48 -1.74
C GLY A 204 -4.57 11.28 -0.81
N ASP A 205 -5.64 10.63 -1.24
CA ASP A 205 -6.73 10.25 -0.34
C ASP A 205 -6.26 9.16 0.63
N GLY A 206 -6.70 9.22 1.89
CA GLY A 206 -6.25 8.23 2.86
C GLY A 206 -6.99 8.30 4.19
N MET A 207 -6.50 7.54 5.15
CA MET A 207 -7.01 7.51 6.52
C MET A 207 -5.88 7.35 7.55
N PRO A 208 -6.05 7.87 8.77
CA PRO A 208 -5.11 7.61 9.85
C PRO A 208 -5.30 6.19 10.40
N ILE A 209 -4.20 5.44 10.51
CA ILE A 209 -4.19 4.07 11.05
C ILE A 209 -3.63 4.01 12.48
N GLY A 210 -3.03 5.09 12.96
CA GLY A 210 -2.47 5.20 14.32
C GLY A 210 -3.04 6.33 15.16
N ARG A 211 -4.23 6.86 14.84
CA ARG A 211 -4.82 8.03 15.49
C ARG A 211 -4.91 7.94 17.01
N PHE A 212 -5.12 6.73 17.53
CA PHE A 212 -5.24 6.45 18.95
C PHE A 212 -4.04 5.69 19.52
N GLY A 213 -2.89 5.77 18.83
CA GLY A 213 -1.64 5.13 19.20
C GLY A 213 -1.38 3.82 18.43
N PRO A 214 -0.26 3.13 18.72
CA PRO A 214 0.21 1.97 17.96
C PRO A 214 -0.74 0.76 17.93
N LYS A 215 -1.72 0.75 18.83
CA LYS A 215 -2.73 -0.31 18.93
C LYS A 215 -4.13 0.22 18.59
N THR A 216 -4.21 1.23 17.72
CA THR A 216 -5.51 1.68 17.17
C THR A 216 -6.22 0.49 16.54
N PRO A 217 -7.45 0.13 16.99
CA PRO A 217 -8.20 -0.91 16.33
C PRO A 217 -8.65 -0.44 14.95
N LEU A 218 -8.48 -1.33 13.98
CA LEU A 218 -8.79 -1.10 12.58
C LEU A 218 -9.82 -2.12 12.11
N ALA A 219 -10.56 -1.79 11.08
CA ALA A 219 -11.49 -2.72 10.42
C ALA A 219 -11.67 -2.35 8.95
N ARG A 220 -12.09 -3.33 8.16
CA ARG A 220 -12.43 -3.18 6.75
C ARG A 220 -13.78 -3.82 6.44
N ALA A 221 -14.53 -3.24 5.52
CA ALA A 221 -15.81 -3.75 5.08
C ALA A 221 -15.65 -4.85 4.01
N GLY A 222 -15.38 -6.08 4.42
CA GLY A 222 -15.13 -7.20 3.50
C GLY A 222 -13.95 -6.91 2.57
N ASP A 223 -14.15 -7.09 1.27
CA ASP A 223 -13.12 -6.85 0.25
C ASP A 223 -13.13 -5.42 -0.31
N GLU A 224 -14.03 -4.57 0.17
CA GLU A 224 -14.14 -3.20 -0.30
C GLU A 224 -13.12 -2.28 0.37
N PHE A 225 -12.73 -1.21 -0.32
CA PHE A 225 -11.84 -0.18 0.24
C PHE A 225 -12.63 0.81 1.09
N VAL A 226 -13.37 0.29 2.04
CA VAL A 226 -14.06 1.03 3.10
C VAL A 226 -13.45 0.59 4.42
N PHE A 227 -12.80 1.51 5.07
CA PHE A 227 -12.02 1.24 6.28
C PHE A 227 -12.59 1.97 7.47
N ALA A 228 -12.26 1.49 8.66
CA ALA A 228 -12.63 2.14 9.89
C ALA A 228 -11.53 2.03 10.94
N TYR A 229 -11.51 2.99 11.86
CA TYR A 229 -10.65 2.98 13.03
C TYR A 229 -11.39 3.55 14.23
N GLY A 230 -10.96 3.16 15.42
CA GLY A 230 -11.61 3.61 16.64
C GLY A 230 -10.71 3.69 17.85
N SER A 231 -11.22 4.31 18.90
CA SER A 231 -10.57 4.23 20.21
C SER A 231 -10.97 2.91 20.88
N ARG A 232 -10.03 2.24 21.53
CA ARG A 232 -10.39 1.14 22.45
C ARG A 232 -11.35 1.67 23.51
N SER A 233 -12.40 0.91 23.80
CA SER A 233 -13.31 1.26 24.88
C SER A 233 -12.55 1.42 26.21
N ARG A 234 -13.06 2.25 27.12
CA ARG A 234 -12.45 2.45 28.44
C ARG A 234 -12.25 1.12 29.20
N LEU A 235 -13.19 0.18 28.98
CA LEU A 235 -13.14 -1.17 29.57
C LEU A 235 -12.03 -2.06 28.98
N GLU A 236 -11.77 -1.96 27.67
CA GLU A 236 -10.68 -2.69 27.03
C GLU A 236 -9.31 -2.14 27.40
N ARG A 237 -9.18 -0.80 27.51
CA ARG A 237 -7.94 -0.17 28.04
C ARG A 237 -7.62 -0.63 29.46
N LEU A 238 -8.63 -0.75 30.32
CA LEU A 238 -8.45 -1.23 31.69
C LEU A 238 -8.07 -2.73 31.72
N LYS A 239 -8.69 -3.57 30.90
CA LYS A 239 -8.32 -4.99 30.78
C LYS A 239 -6.86 -5.17 30.34
N THR A 240 -6.41 -4.42 29.33
CA THR A 240 -5.02 -4.49 28.84
C THR A 240 -4.02 -4.00 29.90
N PHE A 241 -4.40 -3.02 30.71
CA PHE A 241 -3.55 -2.51 31.80
C PHE A 241 -3.38 -3.53 32.94
N PHE A 242 -4.44 -4.29 33.27
CA PHE A 242 -4.41 -5.30 34.33
C PHE A 242 -3.90 -6.69 33.90
N THR A 243 -3.94 -7.03 32.60
CA THR A 243 -3.54 -8.35 32.11
C THR A 243 -2.12 -8.38 31.53
N GLY A 244 -1.48 -7.24 31.33
CA GLY A 244 -0.08 -7.16 30.85
C GLY A 244 0.17 -7.78 29.48
N LYS A 245 -0.87 -7.97 28.65
CA LYS A 245 -0.79 -8.52 27.29
C LYS A 245 -1.17 -7.49 26.26
#